data_3ca96804b4c95956769d677f51712650
#
_entry.id   3ca96804b4c95956769d677f51712650
#
_cell.length_a   1.000
_cell.length_b   1.000
_cell.length_c   1.000
_cell.angle_alpha   90.00
_cell.angle_beta   90.00
_cell.angle_gamma   90.00
#
_symmetry.space_group_name_H-M   'P 1'
#
loop_
_entity.id
_entity.type
_entity.pdbx_description
1 polymer ?
#
loop_
_entity_poly.entity_id
_entity_poly.type
_entity_poly.pdbx_seq_one_letter_code
_entity_poly.pdbx_strand_id
1 'polypeptide(L)'
;MEIKSSAFKEGESIPSKYTCDNIDVSPHLEWSKVPNGTKTFALIADDPDAPSGTYVHWVMFNIPGNQRELQENILTTETLENGTIQGMNDFGKIGYGGPCPPSGTHRYYFKFYALDAELDAEPGITKKELLKAMDVHVLEEGELMGRYKRKP
;
A
#
# COMPACT_ATOMS: atom_id res chain seq x y z
N MET A 1 -6.75 2.17 -13.79
CA MET A 1 -5.74 3.03 -13.13
C MET A 1 -4.34 2.52 -13.38
N GLU A 2 -3.41 3.41 -13.60
CA GLU A 2 -1.99 3.09 -13.69
C GLU A 2 -1.28 3.52 -12.43
N ILE A 3 -0.50 2.62 -11.84
CA ILE A 3 0.24 2.89 -10.61
C ILE A 3 1.73 2.87 -10.95
N LYS A 4 2.44 3.92 -10.56
CA LYS A 4 3.88 4.08 -10.82
C LYS A 4 4.61 4.56 -9.56
N SER A 5 5.92 4.38 -9.57
CA SER A 5 6.81 4.93 -8.54
C SER A 5 8.03 5.55 -9.20
N SER A 6 8.56 6.62 -8.62
CA SER A 6 9.86 7.16 -9.03
C SER A 6 11.02 6.30 -8.50
N ALA A 7 10.74 5.40 -7.55
CA ALA A 7 11.76 4.59 -6.90
C ALA A 7 12.08 3.30 -7.66
N PHE A 8 11.10 2.71 -8.33
CA PHE A 8 11.27 1.46 -9.09
C PHE A 8 10.16 1.32 -10.12
N LYS A 9 10.43 0.54 -11.17
CA LYS A 9 9.45 0.23 -12.22
C LYS A 9 8.84 -1.14 -11.98
N GLU A 10 7.70 -1.41 -12.64
CA GLU A 10 7.01 -2.70 -12.58
C GLU A 10 7.99 -3.87 -12.73
N GLY A 11 7.99 -4.77 -11.77
CA GLY A 11 8.82 -5.98 -11.78
C GLY A 11 10.27 -5.79 -11.39
N GLU A 12 10.74 -4.55 -11.23
CA GLU A 12 12.12 -4.28 -10.84
C GLU A 12 12.33 -4.40 -9.32
N SER A 13 13.60 -4.42 -8.91
CA SER A 13 13.95 -4.46 -7.49
C SER A 13 13.56 -3.17 -6.78
N ILE A 14 12.96 -3.31 -5.62
CA ILE A 14 12.70 -2.19 -4.71
C ILE A 14 14.03 -1.82 -4.06
N PRO A 15 14.45 -0.54 -4.10
CA PRO A 15 15.70 -0.12 -3.45
C PRO A 15 15.68 -0.41 -1.95
N SER A 16 16.83 -0.76 -1.41
CA SER A 16 16.97 -1.16 0.00
C SER A 16 16.50 -0.09 0.98
N LYS A 17 16.52 1.18 0.58
CA LYS A 17 16.03 2.30 1.38
C LYS A 17 14.61 2.08 1.93
N TYR A 18 13.78 1.37 1.17
CA TYR A 18 12.37 1.14 1.49
C TYR A 18 12.13 -0.21 2.16
N THR A 19 13.18 -0.83 2.68
CA THR A 19 13.14 -2.18 3.24
C THR A 19 13.76 -2.23 4.64
N CYS A 20 13.60 -3.38 5.30
CA CYS A 20 14.19 -3.62 6.63
C CYS A 20 15.73 -3.58 6.63
N ASP A 21 16.36 -3.59 5.46
CA ASP A 21 17.83 -3.54 5.34
C ASP A 21 18.38 -2.10 5.37
N ASN A 22 17.52 -1.10 5.47
CA ASN A 22 17.93 0.31 5.53
C ASN A 22 16.92 1.09 6.39
N ILE A 23 16.63 2.35 6.04
CA ILE A 23 15.78 3.22 6.89
C ILE A 23 14.30 2.82 6.89
N ASP A 24 13.88 1.96 5.98
CA ASP A 24 12.55 1.36 5.95
C ASP A 24 11.41 2.38 5.87
N VAL A 25 11.53 3.31 4.95
CA VAL A 25 10.47 4.30 4.69
C VAL A 25 9.66 3.88 3.47
N SER A 26 8.42 4.36 3.39
CA SER A 26 7.55 4.05 2.26
C SER A 26 8.05 4.72 0.98
N PRO A 27 7.91 4.06 -0.19
CA PRO A 27 8.33 4.63 -1.46
C PRO A 27 7.31 5.66 -1.98
N HIS A 28 7.77 6.53 -2.86
CA HIS A 28 6.88 7.38 -3.65
C HIS A 28 5.99 6.51 -4.53
N LEU A 29 4.70 6.85 -4.58
CA LEU A 29 3.72 6.20 -5.46
C LEU A 29 2.87 7.28 -6.12
N GLU A 30 2.50 7.06 -7.38
CA GLU A 30 1.59 7.96 -8.10
C GLU A 30 0.63 7.15 -8.94
N TRP A 31 -0.52 7.72 -9.24
CA TRP A 31 -1.55 7.03 -10.02
C TRP A 31 -2.26 7.97 -10.95
N SER A 32 -2.74 7.41 -12.07
CA SER A 32 -3.42 8.14 -13.13
C SER A 32 -4.56 7.30 -13.71
N LYS A 33 -5.27 7.87 -14.67
CA LYS A 33 -6.43 7.21 -15.32
C LYS A 33 -7.49 6.81 -14.30
N VAL A 34 -7.82 7.75 -13.44
CA VAL A 34 -8.80 7.56 -12.38
C VAL A 34 -10.21 7.57 -12.94
N PRO A 35 -11.08 6.59 -12.61
CA PRO A 35 -12.44 6.56 -13.13
C PRO A 35 -13.29 7.70 -12.56
N ASN A 36 -14.28 8.12 -13.35
CA ASN A 36 -15.25 9.12 -12.92
C ASN A 36 -16.03 8.58 -11.70
N GLY A 37 -16.37 9.46 -10.79
CA GLY A 37 -17.13 9.08 -9.59
C GLY A 37 -16.26 8.66 -8.42
N THR A 38 -14.95 8.67 -8.56
CA THR A 38 -14.03 8.34 -7.48
C THR A 38 -14.11 9.40 -6.39
N LYS A 39 -14.41 8.99 -5.16
CA LYS A 39 -14.44 9.86 -3.99
C LYS A 39 -13.22 9.70 -3.11
N THR A 40 -12.72 8.47 -2.98
CA THR A 40 -11.52 8.18 -2.20
C THR A 40 -10.73 7.05 -2.86
N PHE A 41 -9.51 6.82 -2.35
CA PHE A 41 -8.71 5.65 -2.71
C PHE A 41 -8.34 4.87 -1.46
N ALA A 42 -8.08 3.59 -1.66
CA ALA A 42 -7.49 2.72 -0.65
C ALA A 42 -6.23 2.09 -1.23
N LEU A 43 -5.29 1.74 -0.34
CA LEU A 43 -4.03 1.09 -0.70
C LEU A 43 -3.82 -0.11 0.21
N ILE A 44 -3.48 -1.25 -0.40
CA ILE A 44 -3.01 -2.43 0.33
C ILE A 44 -1.72 -2.88 -0.34
N ALA A 45 -0.64 -2.94 0.46
CA ALA A 45 0.63 -3.49 -0.02
C ALA A 45 0.83 -4.85 0.65
N ASP A 46 1.11 -5.89 -0.15
CA ASP A 46 1.27 -7.23 0.38
C ASP A 46 2.25 -8.08 -0.42
N ASP A 47 2.70 -9.18 0.21
CA ASP A 47 3.66 -10.15 -0.31
C ASP A 47 3.01 -11.54 -0.34
N PRO A 48 2.65 -12.05 -1.53
CA PRO A 48 2.03 -13.38 -1.63
C PRO A 48 3.05 -14.53 -1.51
N ASP A 49 4.34 -14.23 -1.49
CA ASP A 49 5.41 -15.23 -1.47
C ASP A 49 5.94 -15.54 -0.07
N ALA A 50 5.37 -14.93 0.97
CA ALA A 50 5.77 -15.17 2.34
C ALA A 50 5.52 -16.62 2.75
N PRO A 51 6.38 -17.21 3.62
CA PRO A 51 6.30 -18.64 3.95
C PRO A 51 4.96 -19.12 4.52
N SER A 52 4.29 -18.26 5.28
CA SER A 52 3.03 -18.62 5.95
C SER A 52 1.78 -18.12 5.21
N GLY A 53 1.93 -17.68 3.98
CA GLY A 53 0.86 -17.07 3.19
C GLY A 53 1.07 -15.59 2.99
N THR A 54 0.10 -14.90 2.40
CA THR A 54 0.22 -13.48 2.08
C THR A 54 0.50 -12.65 3.33
N TYR A 55 1.58 -11.85 3.28
CA TYR A 55 1.99 -10.98 4.38
C TYR A 55 1.64 -9.53 4.05
N VAL A 56 0.92 -8.86 4.93
CA VAL A 56 0.44 -7.50 4.71
C VAL A 56 1.48 -6.49 5.21
N HIS A 57 1.90 -5.59 4.32
CA HIS A 57 2.93 -4.59 4.60
C HIS A 57 2.36 -3.19 4.83
N TRP A 58 1.19 -2.87 4.29
CA TRP A 58 0.62 -1.53 4.39
C TRP A 58 -0.88 -1.56 4.12
N VAL A 59 -1.65 -0.85 4.95
CA VAL A 59 -3.11 -0.70 4.80
C VAL A 59 -3.44 0.77 4.97
N MET A 60 -4.12 1.36 3.97
CA MET A 60 -4.44 2.78 3.97
C MET A 60 -5.78 2.99 3.26
N PHE A 61 -6.61 3.90 3.75
CA PHE A 61 -7.89 4.19 3.12
C PHE A 61 -8.32 5.64 3.36
N ASN A 62 -9.41 6.05 2.72
CA ASN A 62 -9.88 7.43 2.70
C ASN A 62 -8.83 8.42 2.22
N ILE A 63 -7.98 7.98 1.26
CA ILE A 63 -7.09 8.88 0.55
C ILE A 63 -7.98 9.79 -0.30
N PRO A 64 -7.85 11.12 -0.23
CA PRO A 64 -8.74 12.03 -0.96
C PRO A 64 -8.81 11.76 -2.47
N GLY A 65 -10.01 11.84 -3.02
CA GLY A 65 -10.25 11.52 -4.44
C GLY A 65 -9.54 12.43 -5.44
N ASN A 66 -9.07 13.61 -5.00
CA ASN A 66 -8.30 14.53 -5.84
C ASN A 66 -6.78 14.34 -5.69
N GLN A 67 -6.33 13.44 -4.83
CA GLN A 67 -4.91 13.14 -4.66
C GLN A 67 -4.44 12.19 -5.75
N ARG A 68 -3.20 12.37 -6.25
CA ARG A 68 -2.63 11.55 -7.33
C ARG A 68 -1.27 10.99 -7.01
N GLU A 69 -0.74 11.26 -5.80
CA GLU A 69 0.53 10.69 -5.37
C GLU A 69 0.64 10.61 -3.85
N LEU A 70 1.51 9.72 -3.41
CA LEU A 70 1.99 9.65 -2.04
C LEU A 70 3.49 9.94 -2.08
N GLN A 71 3.93 10.93 -1.32
CA GLN A 71 5.35 11.24 -1.20
C GLN A 71 6.08 10.12 -0.48
N GLU A 72 7.37 10.02 -0.69
CA GLU A 72 8.23 9.12 0.06
C GLU A 72 8.15 9.42 1.56
N ASN A 73 8.24 8.39 2.39
CA ASN A 73 8.29 8.53 3.85
C ASN A 73 6.99 9.08 4.47
N ILE A 74 5.88 8.44 4.17
CA ILE A 74 4.60 8.75 4.82
C ILE A 74 4.69 8.40 6.32
N LEU A 75 4.18 9.29 7.16
CA LEU A 75 4.14 9.07 8.61
C LEU A 75 3.36 7.78 8.93
N THR A 76 3.78 7.08 9.98
CA THR A 76 3.15 5.83 10.41
C THR A 76 2.13 6.06 11.53
N THR A 77 1.40 7.14 11.45
CA THR A 77 0.33 7.50 12.40
C THR A 77 -1.00 6.91 11.96
N GLU A 78 -1.94 6.82 12.89
CA GLU A 78 -3.27 6.28 12.61
C GLU A 78 -4.02 7.13 11.56
N THR A 79 -3.87 8.44 11.62
CA THR A 79 -4.49 9.38 10.67
C THR A 79 -3.46 10.38 10.18
N LEU A 80 -3.63 10.84 8.93
CA LEU A 80 -2.82 11.87 8.31
C LEU A 80 -3.61 13.19 8.28
N GLU A 81 -2.92 14.31 8.07
CA GLU A 81 -3.53 15.65 8.04
C GLU A 81 -4.68 15.77 7.05
N ASN A 82 -4.58 15.09 5.91
CA ASN A 82 -5.58 15.15 4.85
C ASN A 82 -6.79 14.24 5.07
N GLY A 83 -6.86 13.56 6.21
CA GLY A 83 -7.96 12.66 6.55
C GLY A 83 -7.73 11.20 6.18
N THR A 84 -6.62 10.88 5.52
CA THR A 84 -6.23 9.49 5.22
C THR A 84 -6.06 8.71 6.53
N ILE A 85 -6.53 7.47 6.54
CA ILE A 85 -6.48 6.60 7.73
C ILE A 85 -5.62 5.39 7.40
N GLN A 86 -4.82 4.96 8.36
CA GLN A 86 -3.96 3.79 8.20
C GLN A 86 -4.39 2.64 9.11
N GLY A 87 -4.25 1.44 8.57
CA GLY A 87 -4.57 0.20 9.27
C GLY A 87 -3.35 -0.53 9.79
N MET A 88 -3.58 -1.74 10.28
CA MET A 88 -2.57 -2.60 10.90
C MET A 88 -1.90 -3.47 9.83
N ASN A 89 -0.57 -3.45 9.80
CA ASN A 89 0.20 -4.39 9.00
C ASN A 89 0.48 -5.68 9.78
N ASP A 90 1.07 -6.67 9.13
CA ASP A 90 1.33 -7.96 9.78
C ASP A 90 2.56 -7.95 10.70
N PHE A 91 3.28 -6.84 10.77
CA PHE A 91 4.29 -6.63 11.82
C PHE A 91 3.65 -6.20 13.15
N GLY A 92 2.31 -6.04 13.18
CA GLY A 92 1.60 -5.56 14.37
C GLY A 92 1.73 -4.06 14.58
N LYS A 93 1.97 -3.29 13.52
CA LYS A 93 2.18 -1.84 13.56
C LYS A 93 1.24 -1.12 12.59
N ILE A 94 1.02 0.16 12.84
CA ILE A 94 0.28 1.04 11.94
C ILE A 94 1.23 1.57 10.87
N GLY A 95 0.76 1.58 9.61
CA GLY A 95 1.49 2.18 8.50
C GLY A 95 2.35 1.20 7.73
N TYR A 96 3.38 1.71 7.08
CA TYR A 96 4.25 0.94 6.21
C TYR A 96 5.29 0.15 7.00
N GLY A 97 5.43 -1.14 6.67
CA GLY A 97 6.57 -1.96 7.02
C GLY A 97 7.12 -2.57 5.74
N GLY A 98 8.40 -2.36 5.44
CA GLY A 98 8.97 -2.71 4.15
C GLY A 98 9.32 -4.18 3.97
N PRO A 99 9.73 -4.55 2.74
CA PRO A 99 10.21 -5.89 2.43
C PRO A 99 11.30 -6.38 3.38
N CYS A 100 11.12 -7.61 3.86
CA CYS A 100 12.11 -8.26 4.73
C CYS A 100 12.04 -9.78 4.53
N PRO A 101 12.24 -10.29 3.29
CA PRO A 101 12.06 -11.71 2.99
C PRO A 101 13.10 -12.54 3.73
N PRO A 102 12.70 -13.63 4.39
CA PRO A 102 13.67 -14.48 5.12
C PRO A 102 14.61 -15.20 4.17
N SER A 103 14.19 -15.49 2.94
CA SER A 103 15.03 -16.12 1.91
C SER A 103 14.44 -15.89 0.53
N GLY A 104 15.30 -15.86 -0.49
CA GLY A 104 14.88 -15.74 -1.88
C GLY A 104 14.30 -14.37 -2.24
N THR A 105 13.77 -14.30 -3.45
CA THR A 105 13.15 -13.09 -3.98
C THR A 105 11.63 -13.18 -3.80
N HIS A 106 11.06 -12.17 -3.15
CA HIS A 106 9.62 -12.06 -2.98
C HIS A 106 9.07 -10.93 -3.84
N ARG A 107 7.77 -11.03 -4.18
CA ARG A 107 7.05 -10.01 -4.91
C ARG A 107 6.23 -9.18 -3.93
N TYR A 108 6.24 -7.86 -4.14
CA TYR A 108 5.50 -6.90 -3.29
C TYR A 108 4.56 -6.12 -4.17
N TYR A 109 3.25 -6.29 -3.94
CA TYR A 109 2.20 -5.67 -4.72
C TYR A 109 1.67 -4.45 -3.98
N PHE A 110 1.69 -3.30 -4.63
CA PHE A 110 1.06 -2.07 -4.14
C PHE A 110 -0.26 -1.94 -4.89
N LYS A 111 -1.35 -2.31 -4.23
CA LYS A 111 -2.69 -2.39 -4.85
C LYS A 111 -3.52 -1.18 -4.47
N PHE A 112 -4.00 -0.45 -5.47
CA PHE A 112 -4.85 0.72 -5.29
C PHE A 112 -6.27 0.42 -5.73
N TYR A 113 -7.22 0.96 -4.99
CA TYR A 113 -8.66 0.82 -5.24
C TYR A 113 -9.27 2.21 -5.32
N ALA A 114 -9.95 2.52 -6.43
CA ALA A 114 -10.75 3.73 -6.55
C ALA A 114 -12.15 3.42 -6.01
N LEU A 115 -12.60 4.19 -5.04
CA LEU A 115 -13.86 3.94 -4.35
C LEU A 115 -14.87 5.07 -4.59
N ASP A 116 -16.16 4.71 -4.63
CA ASP A 116 -17.26 5.66 -4.83
C ASP A 116 -17.75 6.28 -3.52
N ALA A 117 -17.08 6.00 -2.42
CA ALA A 117 -17.50 6.47 -1.09
C ALA A 117 -16.30 6.70 -0.18
N GLU A 118 -16.51 7.53 0.83
CA GLU A 118 -15.66 7.57 2.00
C GLU A 118 -16.08 6.42 2.92
N LEU A 119 -15.11 5.70 3.48
CA LEU A 119 -15.40 4.56 4.34
C LEU A 119 -15.52 4.99 5.80
N ASP A 120 -16.55 4.48 6.47
CA ASP A 120 -16.73 4.66 7.90
C ASP A 120 -16.07 3.49 8.62
N ALA A 121 -14.77 3.60 8.84
CA ALA A 121 -13.96 2.55 9.46
C ALA A 121 -12.90 3.18 10.36
N GLU A 122 -12.46 2.41 11.35
CA GLU A 122 -11.54 2.89 12.37
C GLU A 122 -10.07 2.72 11.95
N PRO A 123 -9.15 3.55 12.51
CA PRO A 123 -7.72 3.31 12.38
C PRO A 123 -7.36 1.93 12.94
N GLY A 124 -6.33 1.32 12.36
CA GLY A 124 -5.87 0.02 12.83
C GLY A 124 -6.63 -1.19 12.29
N ILE A 125 -7.56 -0.99 11.37
CA ILE A 125 -8.26 -2.13 10.76
C ILE A 125 -7.28 -2.98 9.96
N THR A 126 -7.59 -4.27 9.81
CA THR A 126 -6.78 -5.20 9.05
C THR A 126 -7.14 -5.12 7.55
N LYS A 127 -6.29 -5.72 6.71
CA LYS A 127 -6.59 -5.89 5.29
C LYS A 127 -7.94 -6.57 5.08
N LYS A 128 -8.21 -7.63 5.83
CA LYS A 128 -9.47 -8.39 5.72
C LYS A 128 -10.68 -7.50 6.00
N GLU A 129 -10.60 -6.71 7.06
CA GLU A 129 -11.67 -5.78 7.42
C GLU A 129 -11.84 -4.67 6.37
N LEU A 130 -10.74 -4.16 5.83
CA LEU A 130 -10.79 -3.15 4.78
C LEU A 130 -11.42 -3.70 3.50
N LEU A 131 -11.04 -4.90 3.07
CA LEU A 131 -11.62 -5.55 1.89
C LEU A 131 -13.15 -5.70 2.04
N LYS A 132 -13.59 -6.06 3.23
CA LYS A 132 -15.02 -6.18 3.52
C LYS A 132 -15.72 -4.83 3.47
N ALA A 133 -15.12 -3.79 4.03
CA ALA A 133 -15.67 -2.43 4.01
C ALA A 133 -15.77 -1.87 2.58
N MET A 134 -14.83 -2.24 1.70
CA MET A 134 -14.79 -1.76 0.31
C MET A 134 -15.72 -2.52 -0.63
N ASP A 135 -16.21 -3.69 -0.26
CA ASP A 135 -16.80 -4.69 -1.14
C ASP A 135 -17.73 -4.15 -2.24
N VAL A 136 -18.68 -3.29 -1.91
CA VAL A 136 -19.64 -2.74 -2.88
C VAL A 136 -19.24 -1.37 -3.42
N HIS A 137 -18.06 -0.87 -3.09
CA HIS A 137 -17.64 0.51 -3.40
C HIS A 137 -16.51 0.61 -4.42
N VAL A 138 -15.92 -0.50 -4.84
CA VAL A 138 -14.77 -0.48 -5.75
C VAL A 138 -15.20 -0.19 -7.17
N LEU A 139 -14.71 0.91 -7.73
CA LEU A 139 -14.94 1.30 -9.14
C LEU A 139 -13.89 0.69 -10.05
N GLU A 140 -12.63 0.66 -9.62
CA GLU A 140 -11.52 0.16 -10.40
C GLU A 140 -10.34 -0.16 -9.48
N GLU A 141 -9.48 -1.08 -9.94
CA GLU A 141 -8.26 -1.46 -9.25
C GLU A 141 -7.06 -1.21 -10.16
N GLY A 142 -5.91 -0.99 -9.54
CA GLY A 142 -4.63 -0.93 -10.23
C GLY A 142 -3.54 -1.39 -9.29
N GLU A 143 -2.42 -1.84 -9.82
CA GLU A 143 -1.32 -2.30 -8.98
C GLU A 143 0.05 -2.03 -9.60
N LEU A 144 1.06 -1.94 -8.74
CA LEU A 144 2.47 -1.90 -9.10
C LEU A 144 3.17 -2.99 -8.30
N MET A 145 3.94 -3.84 -8.97
CA MET A 145 4.69 -4.90 -8.31
C MET A 145 6.19 -4.61 -8.38
N GLY A 146 6.85 -4.70 -7.22
CA GLY A 146 8.30 -4.68 -7.13
C GLY A 146 8.82 -5.96 -6.49
N ARG A 147 10.10 -6.26 -6.69
CA ARG A 147 10.75 -7.46 -6.13
C ARG A 147 11.82 -7.04 -5.13
N TYR A 148 12.07 -7.92 -4.20
CA TYR A 148 13.19 -7.69 -3.28
C TYR A 148 13.77 -9.01 -2.79
N LYS A 149 15.10 -9.02 -2.71
CA LYS A 149 15.88 -10.11 -2.13
C LYS A 149 16.92 -9.48 -1.23
N ARG A 150 17.02 -9.97 0.00
CA ARG A 150 18.06 -9.49 0.93
C ARG A 150 19.44 -9.94 0.44
N LYS A 151 20.41 -9.09 0.60
CA LYS A 151 21.81 -9.45 0.34
C LYS A 151 22.32 -10.34 1.48
N PRO A 152 23.15 -11.34 1.17
CA PRO A 152 23.75 -12.20 2.19
C PRO A 152 24.70 -11.41 3.10
#